data_dfa0913982c9d315950b59d837939acd
#
_entry.id   dfa0913982c9d315950b59d837939acd
#
_cell.length_a   1.000
_cell.length_b   1.000
_cell.length_c   1.000
_cell.angle_alpha   90.00
_cell.angle_beta   90.00
_cell.angle_gamma   90.00
#
_symmetry.space_group_name_H-M   'P 1'
#
loop_
_entity.id
_entity.type
_entity.pdbx_description
1 polymer ?
#
loop_
_entity_poly.entity_id
_entity_poly.type
_entity_poly.pdbx_seq_one_letter_code
_entity_poly.pdbx_strand_id
1 'polypeptide(L)'
;MKLMFVRHAEPDYKHDSLTLKGHREAQLLSLRLAKLAVRDFYASPLGRAQETARYTLDRTHRTAETLPWLAEFRGRSIDPETGAERIPWDYKPRLWQGHPLLYDVNHWTEDELFRVGTVDAIWRETQAGMDALLARCGMIRDGHLYRCDNNQPDTIVLFCHFGIMMACIGHLLGVSPMLLWHGFCTQPSSVTTLVTEERVKGEVVFRCMQSGDLSHLYAADEPYSTAALFPECYTGRDSTDPPEWDALGYR
;
A
#
# COMPACT_ATOMS: atom_id res chain seq x y z
N MET A 1 -0.34 -6.97 17.90
CA MET A 1 0.67 -6.74 16.84
C MET A 1 0.43 -5.41 16.14
N LYS A 2 1.47 -4.80 15.57
CA LYS A 2 1.39 -3.60 14.73
C LYS A 2 2.00 -3.93 13.36
N LEU A 3 1.25 -3.71 12.29
CA LEU A 3 1.74 -3.77 10.91
C LEU A 3 1.87 -2.34 10.39
N MET A 4 3.05 -1.98 9.90
CA MET A 4 3.32 -0.67 9.32
C MET A 4 3.69 -0.87 7.85
N PHE A 5 2.79 -0.47 6.96
CA PHE A 5 3.06 -0.42 5.53
C PHE A 5 3.69 0.93 5.19
N VAL A 6 4.84 0.88 4.58
CA VAL A 6 5.60 2.05 4.13
C VAL A 6 5.56 2.08 2.61
N ARG A 7 4.91 3.08 2.03
CA ARG A 7 5.03 3.31 0.60
C ARG A 7 6.45 3.79 0.28
N HIS A 8 7.05 3.30 -0.82
CA HIS A 8 8.33 3.81 -1.28
C HIS A 8 8.31 5.35 -1.37
N ALA A 9 9.45 6.00 -1.19
CA ALA A 9 9.64 7.43 -1.35
C ALA A 9 9.50 7.86 -2.83
N GLU A 10 9.57 9.14 -3.13
CA GLU A 10 9.34 9.66 -4.49
C GLU A 10 10.17 8.92 -5.53
N PRO A 11 9.51 8.25 -6.50
CA PRO A 11 10.18 7.31 -7.40
C PRO A 11 10.77 7.97 -8.64
N ASP A 12 11.94 7.50 -9.05
CA ASP A 12 12.42 7.54 -10.43
C ASP A 12 12.01 6.22 -11.11
N TYR A 13 10.86 6.22 -11.77
CA TYR A 13 10.34 5.02 -12.44
C TYR A 13 11.23 4.52 -13.59
N LYS A 14 12.01 5.42 -14.21
CA LYS A 14 12.89 5.05 -15.32
C LYS A 14 14.02 4.12 -14.87
N HIS A 15 14.52 4.32 -13.66
CA HIS A 15 15.65 3.55 -13.12
C HIS A 15 15.23 2.61 -11.99
N ASP A 16 13.93 2.50 -11.69
CA ASP A 16 13.36 1.79 -10.53
C ASP A 16 14.07 2.16 -9.22
N SER A 17 14.28 3.44 -9.02
CA SER A 17 15.06 4.04 -7.95
C SER A 17 14.29 5.19 -7.30
N LEU A 18 14.98 6.07 -6.58
CA LEU A 18 14.42 7.28 -5.97
C LEU A 18 14.96 8.53 -6.66
N THR A 19 14.13 9.59 -6.71
CA THR A 19 14.59 10.94 -7.04
C THR A 19 15.44 11.52 -5.90
N LEU A 20 16.08 12.67 -6.12
CA LEU A 20 16.78 13.39 -5.03
C LEU A 20 15.84 13.70 -3.86
N LYS A 21 14.59 14.08 -4.17
CA LYS A 21 13.52 14.29 -3.17
C LYS A 21 13.19 12.97 -2.46
N GLY A 22 13.02 11.87 -3.19
CA GLY A 22 12.76 10.57 -2.61
C GLY A 22 13.86 10.08 -1.67
N HIS A 23 15.12 10.34 -1.99
CA HIS A 23 16.24 10.07 -1.06
C HIS A 23 16.12 10.90 0.22
N ARG A 24 15.74 12.17 0.13
CA ARG A 24 15.50 13.03 1.29
C ARG A 24 14.34 12.54 2.15
N GLU A 25 13.22 12.18 1.51
CA GLU A 25 12.06 11.58 2.19
C GLU A 25 12.43 10.30 2.94
N ALA A 26 13.14 9.37 2.28
CA ALA A 26 13.59 8.12 2.89
C ALA A 26 14.56 8.35 4.07
N GLN A 27 15.42 9.37 3.98
CA GLN A 27 16.30 9.76 5.07
C GLN A 27 15.49 10.23 6.29
N LEU A 28 14.50 11.08 6.10
CA LEU A 28 13.64 11.58 7.20
C LEU A 28 12.79 10.46 7.79
N LEU A 29 12.22 9.59 6.95
CA LEU A 29 11.50 8.40 7.38
C LEU A 29 12.37 7.50 8.27
N SER A 30 13.65 7.31 7.92
CA SER A 30 14.58 6.50 8.72
C SER A 30 14.80 7.02 10.14
N LEU A 31 14.76 8.34 10.34
CA LEU A 31 14.86 8.96 11.67
C LEU A 31 13.64 8.63 12.54
N ARG A 32 12.47 8.47 11.93
CA ARG A 32 11.25 8.07 12.60
C ARG A 32 11.26 6.58 12.94
N LEU A 33 11.51 5.73 11.94
CA LEU A 33 11.43 4.28 12.11
C LEU A 33 12.51 3.72 13.04
N ALA A 34 13.69 4.33 13.08
CA ALA A 34 14.77 3.93 13.98
C ALA A 34 14.44 4.13 15.49
N LYS A 35 13.40 4.90 15.82
CA LYS A 35 12.93 5.07 17.20
C LYS A 35 12.00 3.95 17.67
N LEU A 36 11.61 3.04 16.76
CA LEU A 36 10.67 1.98 17.05
C LEU A 36 11.39 0.66 17.35
N ALA A 37 10.84 -0.11 18.30
CA ALA A 37 11.23 -1.50 18.49
C ALA A 37 10.55 -2.35 17.41
N VAL A 38 11.24 -2.55 16.28
CA VAL A 38 10.72 -3.35 15.16
C VAL A 38 11.27 -4.77 15.27
N ARG A 39 10.35 -5.76 15.24
CA ARG A 39 10.73 -7.17 15.26
C ARG A 39 11.30 -7.58 13.90
N ASP A 40 10.56 -7.36 12.83
CA ASP A 40 10.95 -7.76 11.48
C ASP A 40 10.71 -6.64 10.46
N PHE A 41 11.63 -6.56 9.49
CA PHE A 41 11.51 -5.72 8.31
C PHE A 41 11.34 -6.60 7.07
N TYR A 42 10.40 -6.23 6.22
CA TYR A 42 10.16 -6.85 4.92
C TYR A 42 10.18 -5.78 3.84
N ALA A 43 10.57 -6.15 2.64
CA ALA A 43 10.61 -5.23 1.50
C ALA A 43 10.15 -5.88 0.21
N SER A 44 9.51 -5.09 -0.62
CA SER A 44 9.25 -5.41 -2.03
C SER A 44 10.56 -5.66 -2.78
N PRO A 45 10.59 -6.51 -3.81
CA PRO A 45 11.78 -6.72 -4.64
C PRO A 45 12.12 -5.50 -5.54
N LEU A 46 11.22 -4.52 -5.70
CA LEU A 46 11.43 -3.39 -6.60
C LEU A 46 12.41 -2.37 -6.02
N GLY A 47 13.31 -1.84 -6.86
CA GLY A 47 14.44 -1.03 -6.45
C GLY A 47 14.06 0.19 -5.61
N ARG A 48 13.02 0.94 -5.98
CA ARG A 48 12.53 2.11 -5.22
C ARG A 48 12.10 1.78 -3.79
N ALA A 49 11.53 0.58 -3.56
CA ALA A 49 11.18 0.13 -2.20
C ALA A 49 12.41 -0.34 -1.42
N GLN A 50 13.32 -1.04 -2.07
CA GLN A 50 14.60 -1.45 -1.49
C GLN A 50 15.45 -0.23 -1.07
N GLU A 51 15.53 0.79 -1.92
CA GLU A 51 16.25 2.03 -1.60
C GLU A 51 15.59 2.80 -0.46
N THR A 52 14.26 2.86 -0.41
CA THR A 52 13.54 3.47 0.71
C THR A 52 13.87 2.75 2.01
N ALA A 53 13.84 1.41 2.00
CA ALA A 53 14.16 0.58 3.16
C ALA A 53 15.61 0.76 3.63
N ARG A 54 16.56 0.85 2.70
CA ARG A 54 17.99 0.91 2.97
C ARG A 54 18.35 1.97 4.00
N TYR A 55 17.80 3.19 3.92
CA TYR A 55 18.08 4.25 4.89
C TYR A 55 17.73 3.86 6.34
N THR A 56 16.61 3.14 6.52
CA THR A 56 16.20 2.65 7.85
C THR A 56 17.08 1.48 8.28
N LEU A 57 17.33 0.55 7.40
CA LEU A 57 18.12 -0.66 7.68
C LEU A 57 19.56 -0.32 8.04
N ASP A 58 20.21 0.57 7.28
CA ASP A 58 21.56 1.04 7.55
C ASP A 58 21.65 1.75 8.93
N ARG A 59 20.66 2.61 9.22
CA ARG A 59 20.60 3.34 10.51
C ARG A 59 20.39 2.43 11.71
N THR A 60 19.65 1.35 11.55
CA THR A 60 19.30 0.41 12.62
C THR A 60 20.21 -0.81 12.68
N HIS A 61 21.16 -0.93 11.74
CA HIS A 61 22.01 -2.11 11.55
C HIS A 61 21.22 -3.41 11.43
N ARG A 62 20.10 -3.36 10.69
CA ARG A 62 19.18 -4.47 10.47
C ARG A 62 19.12 -4.82 8.99
N THR A 63 18.51 -5.93 8.70
CA THR A 63 18.21 -6.40 7.35
C THR A 63 16.70 -6.55 7.16
N ALA A 64 16.24 -6.55 5.90
CA ALA A 64 14.87 -6.88 5.53
C ALA A 64 14.86 -8.18 4.71
N GLU A 65 13.85 -9.01 4.92
CA GLU A 65 13.56 -10.12 4.01
C GLU A 65 12.81 -9.57 2.80
N THR A 66 13.26 -9.91 1.60
CA THR A 66 12.57 -9.55 0.35
C THR A 66 11.45 -10.52 0.07
N LEU A 67 10.22 -10.01 -0.06
CA LEU A 67 9.02 -10.79 -0.36
C LEU A 67 8.59 -10.55 -1.81
N PRO A 68 8.70 -11.53 -2.73
CA PRO A 68 8.34 -11.34 -4.14
C PRO A 68 6.90 -10.89 -4.38
N TRP A 69 5.96 -11.40 -3.59
CA TRP A 69 4.53 -11.05 -3.67
C TRP A 69 4.23 -9.61 -3.21
N LEU A 70 5.15 -8.96 -2.48
CA LEU A 70 5.02 -7.58 -2.00
C LEU A 70 5.41 -6.54 -3.09
N ALA A 71 5.77 -6.98 -4.30
CA ALA A 71 5.90 -6.11 -5.46
C ALA A 71 4.62 -5.30 -5.69
N GLU A 72 4.69 -4.20 -6.45
CA GLU A 72 3.47 -3.44 -6.78
C GLU A 72 2.41 -4.37 -7.37
N PHE A 73 1.14 -4.15 -7.00
CA PHE A 73 0.02 -4.98 -7.47
C PHE A 73 -0.01 -4.96 -9.00
N ARG A 74 0.45 -6.05 -9.61
CA ARG A 74 0.69 -6.14 -11.05
C ARG A 74 -0.50 -6.70 -11.84
N GLY A 75 -1.67 -6.85 -11.19
CA GLY A 75 -2.89 -7.25 -11.88
C GLY A 75 -3.20 -6.29 -13.04
N ARG A 76 -3.57 -6.84 -14.17
CA ARG A 76 -3.96 -6.10 -15.37
C ARG A 76 -5.34 -6.56 -15.81
N SER A 77 -6.08 -5.62 -16.35
CA SER A 77 -7.39 -5.83 -16.98
C SER A 77 -7.48 -5.01 -18.25
N ILE A 78 -8.54 -5.18 -19.00
CA ILE A 78 -8.75 -4.47 -20.26
C ILE A 78 -9.81 -3.39 -20.04
N ASP A 79 -9.46 -2.16 -20.36
CA ASP A 79 -10.39 -1.03 -20.34
C ASP A 79 -11.49 -1.23 -21.41
N PRO A 80 -12.78 -1.28 -21.04
CA PRO A 80 -13.86 -1.56 -21.97
C PRO A 80 -14.10 -0.44 -22.99
N GLU A 81 -13.66 0.80 -22.71
CA GLU A 81 -13.82 1.94 -23.63
C GLU A 81 -12.70 2.00 -24.66
N THR A 82 -11.47 1.63 -24.28
CA THR A 82 -10.28 1.84 -25.11
C THR A 82 -9.65 0.55 -25.62
N GLY A 83 -9.96 -0.60 -25.01
CA GLY A 83 -9.30 -1.87 -25.28
C GLY A 83 -7.84 -1.95 -24.79
N ALA A 84 -7.36 -0.93 -24.08
CA ALA A 84 -6.00 -0.90 -23.54
C ALA A 84 -5.87 -1.65 -22.22
N GLU A 85 -4.68 -2.19 -21.94
CA GLU A 85 -4.38 -2.71 -20.60
C GLU A 85 -4.43 -1.59 -19.57
N ARG A 86 -5.01 -1.90 -18.39
CA ARG A 86 -5.16 -0.96 -17.30
C ARG A 86 -4.91 -1.63 -15.95
N ILE A 87 -4.38 -0.84 -15.03
CA ILE A 87 -4.28 -1.22 -13.61
C ILE A 87 -5.61 -0.95 -12.91
N PRO A 88 -6.01 -1.76 -11.90
CA PRO A 88 -7.34 -1.65 -11.28
C PRO A 88 -7.66 -0.29 -10.65
N TRP A 89 -6.69 0.46 -10.19
CA TRP A 89 -6.91 1.78 -9.55
C TRP A 89 -6.86 2.98 -10.52
N ASP A 90 -6.78 2.71 -11.84
CA ASP A 90 -6.79 3.76 -12.87
C ASP A 90 -8.09 3.76 -13.68
N TYR A 91 -9.16 3.18 -13.15
CA TYR A 91 -10.48 3.21 -13.77
C TYR A 91 -11.20 4.51 -13.46
N LYS A 92 -11.75 5.14 -14.48
CA LYS A 92 -12.63 6.31 -14.31
C LYS A 92 -13.87 5.91 -13.50
N PRO A 93 -14.38 6.76 -12.59
CA PRO A 93 -15.51 6.41 -11.72
C PRO A 93 -16.73 5.85 -12.45
N ARG A 94 -17.08 6.41 -13.62
CA ARG A 94 -18.23 5.94 -14.43
C ARG A 94 -18.13 4.50 -14.91
N LEU A 95 -16.92 3.93 -14.96
CA LEU A 95 -16.68 2.56 -15.44
C LEU A 95 -16.84 1.51 -14.34
N TRP A 96 -16.80 1.88 -13.07
CA TRP A 96 -16.83 0.90 -12.00
C TRP A 96 -17.88 1.12 -10.92
N GLN A 97 -18.35 2.38 -10.68
CA GLN A 97 -19.26 2.68 -9.58
C GLN A 97 -20.61 1.95 -9.66
N GLY A 98 -21.09 1.63 -10.88
CA GLY A 98 -22.33 0.89 -11.11
C GLY A 98 -22.22 -0.62 -10.97
N HIS A 99 -21.06 -1.18 -10.65
CA HIS A 99 -20.77 -2.61 -10.60
C HIS A 99 -20.85 -3.14 -9.16
N PRO A 100 -21.95 -3.82 -8.74
CA PRO A 100 -22.12 -4.23 -7.34
C PRO A 100 -21.04 -5.19 -6.83
N LEU A 101 -20.54 -6.09 -7.68
CA LEU A 101 -19.51 -7.06 -7.29
C LEU A 101 -18.22 -6.36 -6.84
N LEU A 102 -17.87 -5.21 -7.39
CA LEU A 102 -16.66 -4.48 -7.03
C LEU A 102 -16.65 -3.99 -5.56
N TYR A 103 -17.81 -3.97 -4.91
CA TYR A 103 -17.96 -3.62 -3.50
C TYR A 103 -17.86 -4.83 -2.56
N ASP A 104 -17.92 -6.06 -3.09
CA ASP A 104 -17.84 -7.30 -2.34
C ASP A 104 -16.41 -7.81 -2.28
N VAL A 105 -15.84 -7.91 -1.08
CA VAL A 105 -14.45 -8.35 -0.87
C VAL A 105 -14.18 -9.78 -1.36
N ASN A 106 -15.18 -10.62 -1.42
CA ASN A 106 -15.03 -12.03 -1.81
C ASN A 106 -15.20 -12.25 -3.33
N HIS A 107 -15.93 -11.35 -4.01
CA HIS A 107 -16.39 -11.56 -5.40
C HIS A 107 -15.94 -10.46 -6.37
N TRP A 108 -15.23 -9.42 -5.92
CA TRP A 108 -14.88 -8.27 -6.78
C TRP A 108 -14.05 -8.64 -8.02
N THR A 109 -13.25 -9.71 -7.95
CA THR A 109 -12.47 -10.18 -9.11
C THR A 109 -13.30 -10.94 -10.15
N GLU A 110 -14.53 -11.32 -9.80
CA GLU A 110 -15.48 -11.99 -10.71
C GLU A 110 -16.23 -10.99 -11.61
N ASP A 111 -16.11 -9.70 -11.34
CA ASP A 111 -16.72 -8.65 -12.14
C ASP A 111 -16.22 -8.68 -13.59
N GLU A 112 -17.08 -8.27 -14.52
CA GLU A 112 -16.75 -8.28 -15.95
C GLU A 112 -15.51 -7.44 -16.30
N LEU A 113 -15.20 -6.40 -15.54
CA LEU A 113 -13.98 -5.59 -15.71
C LEU A 113 -12.69 -6.39 -15.50
N PHE A 114 -12.75 -7.51 -14.77
CA PHE A 114 -11.59 -8.31 -14.39
C PHE A 114 -11.58 -9.72 -14.94
N ARG A 115 -12.62 -10.12 -15.70
CA ARG A 115 -12.69 -11.45 -16.34
C ARG A 115 -11.54 -11.72 -17.31
N VAL A 116 -11.03 -10.66 -17.95
CA VAL A 116 -9.90 -10.73 -18.86
C VAL A 116 -8.71 -10.06 -18.17
N GLY A 117 -7.63 -10.82 -18.03
CA GLY A 117 -6.41 -10.31 -17.41
C GLY A 117 -5.91 -11.16 -16.26
N THR A 118 -5.18 -10.53 -15.35
CA THR A 118 -4.44 -11.23 -14.28
C THR A 118 -4.84 -10.80 -12.88
N VAL A 119 -5.88 -9.98 -12.74
CA VAL A 119 -6.27 -9.35 -11.46
C VAL A 119 -6.58 -10.43 -10.40
N ASP A 120 -7.40 -11.44 -10.73
CA ASP A 120 -7.75 -12.50 -9.77
C ASP A 120 -6.54 -13.30 -9.31
N ALA A 121 -5.65 -13.68 -10.23
CA ALA A 121 -4.45 -14.44 -9.89
C ALA A 121 -3.53 -13.65 -8.95
N ILE A 122 -3.31 -12.35 -9.20
CA ILE A 122 -2.48 -11.49 -8.35
C ILE A 122 -3.17 -11.21 -7.01
N TRP A 123 -4.49 -11.10 -6.99
CA TRP A 123 -5.25 -10.98 -5.74
C TRP A 123 -5.04 -12.21 -4.84
N ARG A 124 -5.19 -13.41 -5.38
CA ARG A 124 -4.96 -14.67 -4.65
C ARG A 124 -3.52 -14.80 -4.16
N GLU A 125 -2.54 -14.42 -4.98
CA GLU A 125 -1.12 -14.39 -4.58
C GLU A 125 -0.91 -13.43 -3.38
N THR A 126 -1.54 -12.24 -3.43
CA THR A 126 -1.46 -11.25 -2.35
C THR A 126 -2.06 -11.77 -1.04
N GLN A 127 -3.27 -12.36 -1.11
CA GLN A 127 -3.93 -12.96 0.04
C GLN A 127 -3.08 -14.07 0.67
N ALA A 128 -2.62 -15.02 -0.15
CA ALA A 128 -1.80 -16.13 0.30
C ALA A 128 -0.47 -15.65 0.91
N GLY A 129 0.19 -14.66 0.29
CA GLY A 129 1.41 -14.07 0.79
C GLY A 129 1.24 -13.38 2.15
N MET A 130 0.15 -12.61 2.30
CA MET A 130 -0.16 -11.91 3.55
C MET A 130 -0.50 -12.90 4.68
N ASP A 131 -1.34 -13.91 4.39
CA ASP A 131 -1.72 -14.93 5.36
C ASP A 131 -0.52 -15.81 5.77
N ALA A 132 0.35 -16.17 4.82
CA ALA A 132 1.59 -16.91 5.12
C ALA A 132 2.54 -16.09 6.02
N LEU A 133 2.65 -14.77 5.78
CA LEU A 133 3.43 -13.88 6.64
C LEU A 133 2.86 -13.85 8.06
N LEU A 134 1.55 -13.72 8.21
CA LEU A 134 0.89 -13.69 9.51
C LEU A 134 0.93 -15.04 10.23
N ALA A 135 0.88 -16.14 9.50
CA ALA A 135 1.05 -17.49 10.07
C ALA A 135 2.43 -17.67 10.74
N ARG A 136 3.49 -17.05 10.20
CA ARG A 136 4.83 -17.00 10.84
C ARG A 136 4.80 -16.26 12.21
N CYS A 137 3.76 -15.44 12.42
CA CYS A 137 3.51 -14.74 13.68
C CYS A 137 2.48 -15.46 14.57
N GLY A 138 2.09 -16.69 14.21
CA GLY A 138 1.10 -17.47 14.95
C GLY A 138 -0.35 -17.07 14.67
N MET A 139 -0.63 -16.28 13.64
CA MET A 139 -1.98 -15.86 13.26
C MET A 139 -2.46 -16.65 12.06
N ILE A 140 -3.47 -17.50 12.25
CA ILE A 140 -4.05 -18.35 11.21
C ILE A 140 -5.41 -17.78 10.80
N ARG A 141 -5.60 -17.56 9.49
CA ARG A 141 -6.84 -17.03 8.94
C ARG A 141 -8.02 -17.95 9.23
N ASP A 142 -9.14 -17.36 9.71
CA ASP A 142 -10.41 -18.02 9.95
C ASP A 142 -11.55 -17.08 9.51
N GLY A 143 -12.03 -17.25 8.27
CA GLY A 143 -13.00 -16.34 7.67
C GLY A 143 -12.46 -14.90 7.56
N HIS A 144 -13.12 -13.96 8.23
CA HIS A 144 -12.70 -12.55 8.26
C HIS A 144 -11.86 -12.16 9.48
N LEU A 145 -11.49 -13.13 10.35
CA LEU A 145 -10.61 -12.92 11.50
C LEU A 145 -9.38 -13.84 11.44
N TYR A 146 -8.51 -13.72 12.42
CA TYR A 146 -7.37 -14.61 12.62
C TYR A 146 -7.48 -15.29 13.99
N ARG A 147 -7.12 -16.58 14.05
CA ARG A 147 -6.91 -17.30 15.30
C ARG A 147 -5.46 -17.14 15.73
N CYS A 148 -5.26 -16.78 16.99
CA CYS A 148 -3.94 -16.59 17.56
C CYS A 148 -3.94 -16.91 19.06
N ASP A 149 -3.20 -17.94 19.47
CA ASP A 149 -3.12 -18.34 20.88
C ASP A 149 -2.30 -17.36 21.74
N ASN A 150 -1.36 -16.64 21.10
CA ASN A 150 -0.43 -15.73 21.77
C ASN A 150 -0.14 -14.50 20.91
N ASN A 151 -1.08 -13.55 20.90
CA ASN A 151 -0.97 -12.29 20.17
C ASN A 151 0.07 -11.37 20.83
N GLN A 152 1.26 -11.29 20.25
CA GLN A 152 2.36 -10.46 20.74
C GLN A 152 2.25 -9.01 20.27
N PRO A 153 2.71 -8.02 21.09
CA PRO A 153 2.70 -6.60 20.73
C PRO A 153 3.81 -6.21 19.75
N ASP A 154 4.23 -7.12 18.90
CA ASP A 154 5.32 -6.94 17.93
C ASP A 154 4.99 -5.85 16.90
N THR A 155 6.01 -5.17 16.43
CA THR A 155 5.92 -4.27 15.28
C THR A 155 6.62 -4.90 14.08
N ILE A 156 5.93 -4.96 12.95
CA ILE A 156 6.43 -5.40 11.64
C ILE A 156 6.33 -4.23 10.67
N VAL A 157 7.39 -4.00 9.89
CA VAL A 157 7.45 -2.95 8.88
C VAL A 157 7.61 -3.58 7.50
N LEU A 158 6.74 -3.18 6.56
CA LEU A 158 6.73 -3.65 5.16
C LEU A 158 6.95 -2.46 4.23
N PHE A 159 8.09 -2.40 3.55
CA PHE A 159 8.37 -1.40 2.51
C PHE A 159 7.80 -1.88 1.18
N CYS A 160 6.82 -1.14 0.65
CA CYS A 160 6.03 -1.58 -0.50
C CYS A 160 5.51 -0.42 -1.35
N HIS A 161 4.36 -0.59 -2.00
CA HIS A 161 3.79 0.33 -2.97
C HIS A 161 2.32 0.55 -2.68
N PHE A 162 1.70 1.51 -3.36
CA PHE A 162 0.31 1.88 -3.12
C PHE A 162 -0.68 0.75 -3.41
N GLY A 163 -0.64 0.17 -4.61
CA GLY A 163 -1.64 -0.81 -5.02
C GLY A 163 -1.59 -2.09 -4.17
N ILE A 164 -0.40 -2.65 -3.93
CA ILE A 164 -0.24 -3.85 -3.10
C ILE A 164 -0.58 -3.57 -1.63
N MET A 165 -0.24 -2.39 -1.09
CA MET A 165 -0.60 -2.00 0.27
C MET A 165 -2.12 -1.97 0.45
N MET A 166 -2.84 -1.32 -0.45
CA MET A 166 -4.31 -1.25 -0.38
C MET A 166 -4.96 -2.63 -0.55
N ALA A 167 -4.40 -3.50 -1.40
CA ALA A 167 -4.85 -4.88 -1.52
C ALA A 167 -4.65 -5.65 -0.20
N CYS A 168 -3.48 -5.58 0.42
CA CYS A 168 -3.22 -6.18 1.73
C CYS A 168 -4.19 -5.65 2.81
N ILE A 169 -4.39 -4.33 2.87
CA ILE A 169 -5.30 -3.69 3.82
C ILE A 169 -6.74 -4.17 3.58
N GLY A 170 -7.18 -4.24 2.32
CA GLY A 170 -8.49 -4.76 1.96
C GLY A 170 -8.71 -6.18 2.47
N HIS A 171 -7.72 -7.06 2.26
CA HIS A 171 -7.74 -8.43 2.76
C HIS A 171 -7.82 -8.50 4.29
N LEU A 172 -7.02 -7.68 4.98
CA LEU A 172 -6.97 -7.66 6.46
C LEU A 172 -8.25 -7.11 7.09
N LEU A 173 -8.89 -6.12 6.46
CA LEU A 173 -10.08 -5.44 6.99
C LEU A 173 -11.40 -6.02 6.45
N GLY A 174 -11.36 -6.94 5.49
CA GLY A 174 -12.57 -7.46 4.84
C GLY A 174 -13.27 -6.40 3.97
N VAL A 175 -12.51 -5.56 3.29
CA VAL A 175 -13.00 -4.49 2.40
C VAL A 175 -12.46 -4.72 0.99
N SER A 176 -13.32 -4.57 -0.03
CA SER A 176 -12.86 -4.68 -1.41
C SER A 176 -11.73 -3.70 -1.70
N PRO A 177 -10.59 -4.16 -2.29
CA PRO A 177 -9.50 -3.29 -2.69
C PRO A 177 -9.93 -2.14 -3.62
N MET A 178 -10.97 -2.32 -4.43
CA MET A 178 -11.52 -1.27 -5.29
C MET A 178 -11.91 -0.02 -4.51
N LEU A 179 -12.51 -0.19 -3.32
CA LEU A 179 -12.90 0.94 -2.48
C LEU A 179 -11.70 1.67 -1.89
N LEU A 180 -10.64 0.93 -1.56
CA LEU A 180 -9.43 1.50 -1.00
C LEU A 180 -8.59 2.19 -2.07
N TRP A 181 -8.46 1.60 -3.25
CA TRP A 181 -7.72 2.19 -4.37
C TRP A 181 -8.32 3.49 -4.88
N HIS A 182 -9.66 3.59 -4.88
CA HIS A 182 -10.37 4.78 -5.38
C HIS A 182 -10.77 5.78 -4.30
N GLY A 183 -10.75 5.34 -3.03
CA GLY A 183 -11.15 6.18 -1.88
C GLY A 183 -9.99 6.74 -1.07
N PHE A 184 -8.77 6.21 -1.24
CA PHE A 184 -7.59 6.62 -0.48
C PHE A 184 -6.48 7.11 -1.41
N CYS A 185 -5.74 8.08 -0.93
CA CYS A 185 -4.47 8.49 -1.50
C CYS A 185 -3.41 8.49 -0.40
N THR A 186 -2.32 7.79 -0.63
CA THR A 186 -1.18 7.78 0.29
C THR A 186 0.06 8.23 -0.48
N GLN A 187 0.65 9.33 -0.04
CA GLN A 187 1.81 9.93 -0.71
C GLN A 187 3.06 9.04 -0.59
N PRO A 188 4.07 9.26 -1.44
CA PRO A 188 5.40 8.66 -1.28
C PRO A 188 5.95 8.83 0.13
N SER A 189 6.71 7.86 0.61
CA SER A 189 7.26 7.74 1.96
C SER A 189 6.26 7.65 3.12
N SER A 190 4.95 7.72 2.85
CA SER A 190 3.94 7.67 3.90
C SER A 190 3.85 6.31 4.59
N VAL A 191 3.37 6.34 5.82
CA VAL A 191 3.20 5.16 6.67
C VAL A 191 1.73 4.93 6.98
N THR A 192 1.23 3.74 6.64
CA THR A 192 -0.11 3.28 7.04
C THR A 192 0.04 2.21 8.12
N THR A 193 -0.64 2.40 9.24
CA THR A 193 -0.48 1.55 10.44
C THR A 193 -1.76 0.82 10.76
N LEU A 194 -1.69 -0.51 10.79
CA LEU A 194 -2.73 -1.37 11.30
C LEU A 194 -2.31 -1.94 12.65
N VAL A 195 -3.29 -2.13 13.55
CA VAL A 195 -3.08 -2.79 14.85
C VAL A 195 -4.05 -3.94 14.99
N THR A 196 -3.63 -4.98 15.70
CA THR A 196 -4.52 -6.08 16.09
C THR A 196 -5.39 -5.65 17.26
N GLU A 197 -6.65 -6.09 17.23
CA GLU A 197 -7.58 -6.06 18.34
C GLU A 197 -8.02 -7.49 18.67
N GLU A 198 -7.95 -7.85 19.96
CA GLU A 198 -8.35 -9.14 20.49
C GLU A 198 -9.30 -8.89 21.68
N ARG A 199 -10.62 -8.91 21.41
CA ARG A 199 -11.64 -8.71 22.45
C ARG A 199 -12.12 -10.02 23.07
N VAL A 200 -12.00 -11.10 22.31
CA VAL A 200 -12.21 -12.47 22.73
C VAL A 200 -10.89 -13.20 22.55
N LYS A 201 -10.45 -13.92 23.56
CA LYS A 201 -9.15 -14.62 23.52
C LYS A 201 -9.06 -15.53 22.30
N GLY A 202 -7.99 -15.34 21.53
CA GLY A 202 -7.72 -16.09 20.33
C GLY A 202 -8.46 -15.60 19.08
N GLU A 203 -9.32 -14.57 19.17
CA GLU A 203 -10.01 -13.96 18.03
C GLU A 203 -9.40 -12.59 17.74
N VAL A 204 -8.63 -12.51 16.68
CA VAL A 204 -7.87 -11.31 16.30
C VAL A 204 -8.41 -10.70 15.02
N VAL A 205 -8.67 -9.40 15.05
CA VAL A 205 -9.00 -8.59 13.87
C VAL A 205 -8.00 -7.44 13.74
N PHE A 206 -7.91 -6.86 12.54
CA PHE A 206 -7.08 -5.68 12.32
C PHE A 206 -7.92 -4.41 12.29
N ARG A 207 -7.33 -3.29 12.76
CA ARG A 207 -7.88 -1.94 12.62
C ARG A 207 -6.84 -1.01 12.03
N CYS A 208 -7.24 -0.19 11.09
CA CYS A 208 -6.40 0.89 10.57
C CYS A 208 -6.41 2.05 11.57
N MET A 209 -5.25 2.32 12.16
CA MET A 209 -5.07 3.41 13.14
C MET A 209 -4.65 4.70 12.45
N GLN A 210 -3.87 4.60 11.37
CA GLN A 210 -3.37 5.74 10.60
C GLN A 210 -3.26 5.33 9.14
N SER A 211 -3.67 6.20 8.23
CA SER A 211 -3.50 6.02 6.78
C SER A 211 -2.72 7.19 6.21
N GLY A 212 -1.62 6.88 5.49
CA GLY A 212 -0.85 7.89 4.77
C GLY A 212 -0.11 8.91 5.66
N ASP A 213 0.32 8.53 6.86
CA ASP A 213 0.98 9.42 7.82
C ASP A 213 2.36 9.89 7.32
N LEU A 214 2.53 11.19 7.20
CA LEU A 214 3.73 11.91 6.74
C LEU A 214 4.39 12.73 7.87
N SER A 215 4.14 12.40 9.13
CA SER A 215 4.64 13.17 10.28
C SER A 215 6.17 13.36 10.27
N HIS A 216 6.94 12.45 9.65
CA HIS A 216 8.39 12.58 9.51
C HIS A 216 8.79 13.70 8.54
N LEU A 217 8.00 13.99 7.51
CA LEU A 217 8.21 15.13 6.61
C LEU A 217 7.78 16.42 7.28
N TYR A 218 6.58 16.43 7.87
CA TYR A 218 6.04 17.60 8.56
C TYR A 218 6.97 18.08 9.67
N ALA A 219 7.53 17.16 10.47
CA ALA A 219 8.46 17.50 11.55
C ALA A 219 9.79 18.09 11.06
N ALA A 220 10.12 17.97 9.79
CA ALA A 220 11.34 18.48 9.16
C ALA A 220 11.08 19.67 8.23
N ASP A 221 9.84 20.16 8.19
CA ASP A 221 9.38 21.19 7.24
C ASP A 221 9.69 20.82 5.77
N GLU A 222 9.59 19.51 5.48
CA GLU A 222 9.82 18.95 4.15
C GLU A 222 8.48 18.75 3.43
N PRO A 223 8.24 19.41 2.28
CA PRO A 223 7.00 19.25 1.53
C PRO A 223 6.89 17.81 0.99
N TYR A 224 5.69 17.23 1.08
CA TYR A 224 5.44 15.89 0.53
C TYR A 224 5.46 15.87 -1.00
N SER A 225 5.67 14.70 -1.58
CA SER A 225 5.60 14.49 -3.03
C SER A 225 4.15 14.42 -3.52
N THR A 226 3.86 15.08 -4.64
CA THR A 226 2.58 15.02 -5.35
C THR A 226 2.52 13.92 -6.41
N ALA A 227 3.58 13.13 -6.58
CA ALA A 227 3.67 12.05 -7.59
C ALA A 227 2.63 10.94 -7.40
N ALA A 228 1.85 10.96 -6.32
CA ALA A 228 0.78 9.99 -6.05
C ALA A 228 -0.59 10.41 -6.58
N LEU A 229 -0.76 11.64 -7.01
CA LEU A 229 -2.05 12.21 -7.36
C LEU A 229 -2.24 12.27 -8.87
N PHE A 230 -3.48 12.11 -9.33
CA PHE A 230 -3.86 12.36 -10.71
C PHE A 230 -4.18 13.85 -10.91
N PRO A 231 -3.90 14.41 -12.10
CA PRO A 231 -4.26 15.79 -12.43
C PRO A 231 -5.78 16.05 -12.33
N GLU A 232 -6.14 17.25 -11.89
CA GLU A 232 -7.53 17.64 -11.71
C GLU A 232 -8.14 18.17 -13.02
N CYS A 233 -9.16 17.50 -13.54
CA CYS A 233 -9.80 17.90 -14.80
C CYS A 233 -10.55 19.22 -14.72
N TYR A 234 -11.07 19.62 -13.56
CA TYR A 234 -11.78 20.91 -13.40
C TYR A 234 -10.87 22.15 -13.50
N THR A 235 -9.56 21.96 -13.48
CA THR A 235 -8.59 23.04 -13.76
C THR A 235 -8.40 23.33 -15.24
N GLY A 236 -9.13 22.64 -16.14
CA GLY A 236 -8.97 22.71 -17.58
C GLY A 236 -7.75 21.94 -18.10
N ARG A 237 -7.16 21.06 -17.30
CA ARG A 237 -6.01 20.24 -17.65
C ARG A 237 -6.41 18.87 -18.11
N ASP A 238 -5.63 18.33 -19.02
CA ASP A 238 -5.65 16.92 -19.37
C ASP A 238 -4.98 16.09 -18.26
N SER A 239 -5.34 14.81 -18.16
CA SER A 239 -4.72 13.86 -17.24
C SER A 239 -3.22 13.62 -17.50
N THR A 240 -2.70 14.09 -18.61
CA THR A 240 -1.28 14.04 -18.98
C THR A 240 -0.48 15.25 -18.50
N ASP A 241 -1.16 16.35 -18.13
CA ASP A 241 -0.49 17.56 -17.68
C ASP A 241 -0.03 17.44 -16.22
N PRO A 242 1.17 17.90 -15.87
CA PRO A 242 1.60 17.93 -14.47
C PRO A 242 0.71 18.87 -13.65
N PRO A 243 0.30 18.47 -12.45
CA PRO A 243 -0.56 19.31 -11.61
C PRO A 243 0.18 20.56 -11.10
N GLU A 244 -0.52 21.71 -11.07
CA GLU A 244 -0.08 22.90 -10.35
C GLU A 244 -0.67 22.88 -8.93
N TRP A 245 -0.06 22.10 -8.06
CA TRP A 245 -0.55 21.93 -6.69
C TRP A 245 -0.53 23.22 -5.87
N ASP A 246 0.34 24.16 -6.23
CA ASP A 246 0.39 25.49 -5.62
C ASP A 246 -0.93 26.27 -5.81
N ALA A 247 -1.57 26.11 -6.98
CA ALA A 247 -2.85 26.75 -7.27
C ALA A 247 -4.03 26.12 -6.49
N LEU A 248 -3.86 24.91 -5.98
CA LEU A 248 -4.86 24.16 -5.22
C LEU A 248 -4.65 24.23 -3.69
N GLY A 249 -3.63 24.96 -3.22
CA GLY A 249 -3.35 25.12 -1.80
C GLY A 249 -2.76 23.88 -1.10
N TYR A 250 -2.23 22.93 -1.84
CA TYR A 250 -1.56 21.72 -1.32
C TYR A 250 -0.06 21.97 -1.06
N ARG A 251 0.27 23.02 -0.33
CA ARG A 251 1.63 23.27 0.16
C ARG A 251 1.81 22.76 1.58
#